data_ad1fce36f67ef0ea0c7406a9e0484a79
#
_entry.id   ad1fce36f67ef0ea0c7406a9e0484a79
#
_cell.length_a   1.000
_cell.length_b   1.000
_cell.length_c   1.000
_cell.angle_alpha   90.00
_cell.angle_beta   90.00
_cell.angle_gamma   90.00
#
_symmetry.space_group_name_H-M   'P 1'
#
loop_
_entity.id
_entity.type
_entity.pdbx_description
1 polymer ?
#
loop_
_entity_poly.entity_id
_entity_poly.type
_entity_poly.pdbx_seq_one_letter_code
_entity_poly.pdbx_strand_id
1 'polypeptide(L)'
;MKKSLPIFIFVLLFSLSIKAQESTTFSDTDPSTGITKTSFFEWNFGVAFLAYDSLIPFPGGSALWGTTFINKENLIFEYEVGFAFPTLVTGKIGVGKRFNNTSVVIGVRPWPTTVYLQTSFSTTKEKSWIASIEGNPIDFGSIGNINVGYRWNITLKKVKIEIE
;
A
#
# COMPACT_ATOMS: atom_id res chain seq x y z
N MET A 1 -1.49 39.50 2.99
CA MET A 1 -1.14 38.54 4.06
C MET A 1 -2.32 37.59 4.29
N LYS A 2 -2.28 36.32 3.83
CA LYS A 2 -3.22 35.20 4.24
C LYS A 2 -2.96 33.94 3.37
N LYS A 3 -1.70 33.45 3.32
CA LYS A 3 -1.36 32.22 2.56
C LYS A 3 -0.80 31.08 3.43
N SER A 4 -0.86 31.20 4.79
CA SER A 4 -0.27 30.20 5.70
C SER A 4 -1.25 29.13 6.21
N LEU A 5 -2.55 29.30 5.97
CA LEU A 5 -3.59 28.38 6.48
C LEU A 5 -3.49 26.95 5.94
N PRO A 6 -3.26 26.71 4.62
CA PRO A 6 -3.18 25.35 4.09
C PRO A 6 -1.95 24.58 4.60
N ILE A 7 -0.84 25.28 4.83
CA ILE A 7 0.39 24.64 5.35
C ILE A 7 0.17 24.20 6.81
N PHE A 8 -0.54 25.00 7.60
CA PHE A 8 -0.82 24.68 9.01
C PHE A 8 -1.77 23.48 9.15
N ILE A 9 -2.78 23.37 8.29
CA ILE A 9 -3.69 22.22 8.23
C ILE A 9 -2.92 20.95 7.82
N PHE A 10 -2.02 21.06 6.87
CA PHE A 10 -1.20 19.92 6.42
C PHE A 10 -0.27 19.41 7.53
N VAL A 11 0.39 20.32 8.26
CA VAL A 11 1.25 19.99 9.41
C VAL A 11 0.42 19.39 10.56
N LEU A 12 -0.79 19.89 10.82
CA LEU A 12 -1.68 19.38 11.86
C LEU A 12 -2.18 17.96 11.55
N LEU A 13 -2.54 17.68 10.30
CA LEU A 13 -2.92 16.34 9.85
C LEU A 13 -1.76 15.35 9.94
N PHE A 14 -0.54 15.81 9.67
CA PHE A 14 0.66 14.99 9.78
C PHE A 14 1.00 14.65 11.24
N SER A 15 0.80 15.59 12.17
CA SER A 15 1.07 15.39 13.59
C SER A 15 0.03 14.50 14.31
N LEU A 16 -1.21 14.43 13.81
CA LEU A 16 -2.23 13.53 14.34
C LEU A 16 -1.95 12.06 13.95
N SER A 17 -1.24 11.82 12.86
CA SER A 17 -0.88 10.46 12.40
C SER A 17 0.20 9.78 13.25
N ILE A 18 0.95 10.54 14.07
CA ILE A 18 2.10 10.03 14.83
C ILE A 18 1.68 9.40 16.17
N LYS A 19 0.50 9.72 16.71
CA LYS A 19 0.05 9.22 18.02
C LYS A 19 -0.82 7.96 17.99
N ALA A 20 -1.16 7.44 16.83
CA ALA A 20 -1.91 6.21 16.72
C ALA A 20 -0.96 5.05 16.38
N GLN A 21 -0.24 4.51 17.36
CA GLN A 21 0.13 3.10 17.27
C GLN A 21 1.10 2.60 18.34
N GLU A 22 0.56 1.97 19.34
CA GLU A 22 1.09 0.69 19.80
C GLU A 22 0.19 -0.39 19.18
N SER A 23 0.55 -0.92 18.02
CA SER A 23 -0.15 -2.04 17.40
C SER A 23 0.70 -3.28 17.44
N THR A 24 0.22 -4.26 18.15
CA THR A 24 0.77 -5.62 18.18
C THR A 24 0.43 -6.35 16.87
N THR A 25 1.44 -6.94 16.22
CA THR A 25 1.33 -7.64 14.93
C THR A 25 0.55 -8.94 15.04
N PHE A 26 -0.43 -9.16 14.20
CA PHE A 26 -1.14 -10.43 14.08
C PHE A 26 -0.98 -11.02 12.68
N SER A 27 -0.27 -12.12 12.62
CA SER A 27 -0.31 -13.05 11.50
C SER A 27 -1.17 -14.22 11.93
N ASP A 28 -2.41 -14.30 11.45
CA ASP A 28 -3.29 -15.46 11.69
C ASP A 28 -2.93 -16.52 10.65
N THR A 29 -2.23 -17.55 11.10
CA THR A 29 -1.96 -18.72 10.26
C THR A 29 -3.07 -19.73 10.52
N ASP A 30 -3.89 -19.99 9.51
CA ASP A 30 -4.86 -21.06 9.55
C ASP A 30 -4.12 -22.40 9.51
N PRO A 31 -4.15 -23.19 10.59
CA PRO A 31 -3.43 -24.46 10.66
C PRO A 31 -3.94 -25.49 9.64
N SER A 32 -5.18 -25.38 9.17
CA SER A 32 -5.77 -26.28 8.19
C SER A 32 -5.27 -26.05 6.76
N THR A 33 -5.08 -24.79 6.37
CA THR A 33 -4.65 -24.41 5.01
C THR A 33 -3.17 -24.03 4.94
N GLY A 34 -2.58 -23.65 6.06
CA GLY A 34 -1.22 -23.13 6.14
C GLY A 34 -1.06 -21.77 5.42
N ILE A 35 -2.16 -21.03 5.28
CA ILE A 35 -2.17 -19.70 4.73
C ILE A 35 -2.02 -18.69 5.87
N THR A 36 -1.05 -17.81 5.73
CA THR A 36 -0.84 -16.67 6.63
C THR A 36 -1.57 -15.46 6.08
N LYS A 37 -2.49 -14.90 6.87
CA LYS A 37 -3.23 -13.68 6.56
C LYS A 37 -2.68 -12.52 7.37
N THR A 38 -2.32 -11.42 6.71
CA THR A 38 -1.83 -10.20 7.37
C THR A 38 -2.55 -8.98 6.78
N SER A 39 -3.22 -8.21 7.61
CA SER A 39 -3.79 -6.92 7.20
C SER A 39 -2.78 -5.81 7.42
N PHE A 40 -2.86 -4.76 6.61
CA PHE A 40 -1.91 -3.66 6.67
C PHE A 40 -2.55 -2.33 6.28
N PHE A 41 -1.87 -1.26 6.67
CA PHE A 41 -2.07 0.10 6.17
C PHE A 41 -0.82 0.52 5.42
N GLU A 42 -1.00 1.16 4.26
CA GLU A 42 0.08 1.60 3.40
C GLU A 42 -0.11 3.07 3.04
N TRP A 43 0.98 3.82 3.13
CA TRP A 43 1.03 5.21 2.68
C TRP A 43 2.08 5.34 1.60
N ASN A 44 1.70 5.87 0.44
CA ASN A 44 2.58 6.06 -0.70
C ASN A 44 2.66 7.51 -1.11
N PHE A 45 3.85 7.89 -1.54
CA PHE A 45 4.14 9.12 -2.27
C PHE A 45 4.74 8.76 -3.61
N GLY A 46 4.35 9.47 -4.65
CA GLY A 46 4.84 9.19 -5.99
C GLY A 46 4.75 10.36 -6.92
N VAL A 47 5.28 10.13 -8.10
CA VAL A 47 5.19 11.06 -9.23
C VAL A 47 4.52 10.32 -10.37
N ALA A 48 3.40 10.84 -10.83
CA ALA A 48 2.73 10.39 -12.03
C ALA A 48 3.28 11.19 -13.23
N PHE A 49 3.52 10.48 -14.31
CA PHE A 49 3.93 11.07 -15.59
C PHE A 49 2.76 10.97 -16.55
N LEU A 50 2.23 12.11 -16.92
CA LEU A 50 1.16 12.23 -17.92
C LEU A 50 1.81 12.59 -19.25
N ALA A 51 1.77 11.70 -20.22
CA ALA A 51 2.27 11.95 -21.57
C ALA A 51 1.10 12.46 -22.46
N TYR A 52 0.84 13.73 -22.36
CA TYR A 52 0.26 14.48 -23.48
C TYR A 52 1.46 15.12 -24.18
N ASP A 53 1.47 15.86 -25.17
CA ASP A 53 2.59 16.46 -25.93
C ASP A 53 3.92 16.76 -25.18
N SER A 54 3.91 16.72 -23.86
CA SER A 54 5.09 16.82 -22.98
C SER A 54 4.91 15.99 -21.72
N LEU A 55 6.00 15.41 -21.21
CA LEU A 55 6.02 14.62 -19.98
C LEU A 55 5.86 15.56 -18.78
N ILE A 56 4.65 15.66 -18.24
CA ILE A 56 4.35 16.53 -17.09
C ILE A 56 4.38 15.69 -15.82
N PRO A 57 5.35 15.90 -14.90
CA PRO A 57 5.37 15.24 -13.61
C PRO A 57 4.29 15.83 -12.70
N PHE A 58 3.45 14.97 -12.14
CA PHE A 58 2.40 15.36 -11.21
C PHE A 58 2.59 14.60 -9.88
N PRO A 59 2.74 15.32 -8.75
CA PRO A 59 2.87 14.66 -7.46
C PRO A 59 1.57 13.98 -7.04
N GLY A 60 1.66 12.77 -6.55
CA GLY A 60 0.54 12.00 -6.04
C GLY A 60 0.83 11.37 -4.69
N GLY A 61 -0.22 10.90 -4.04
CA GLY A 61 -0.11 10.17 -2.80
C GLY A 61 -1.32 9.26 -2.62
N SER A 62 -1.15 8.19 -1.86
CA SER A 62 -2.25 7.30 -1.52
C SER A 62 -2.14 6.76 -0.10
N ALA A 63 -3.31 6.52 0.50
CA ALA A 63 -3.49 5.86 1.77
C ALA A 63 -4.36 4.63 1.53
N LEU A 64 -3.79 3.43 1.69
CA LEU A 64 -4.40 2.16 1.31
C LEU A 64 -4.50 1.24 2.52
N TRP A 65 -5.60 0.51 2.60
CA TRP A 65 -5.79 -0.61 3.52
C TRP A 65 -5.85 -1.87 2.69
N GLY A 66 -5.13 -2.88 3.13
CA GLY A 66 -5.08 -4.12 2.37
C GLY A 66 -4.91 -5.35 3.25
N THR A 67 -4.92 -6.47 2.56
CA THR A 67 -4.67 -7.77 3.15
C THR A 67 -3.78 -8.58 2.22
N THR A 68 -2.74 -9.15 2.79
CA THR A 68 -1.83 -10.09 2.12
C THR A 68 -2.11 -11.50 2.63
N PHE A 69 -2.23 -12.46 1.71
CA PHE A 69 -2.29 -13.88 1.96
C PHE A 69 -1.02 -14.54 1.45
N ILE A 70 -0.37 -15.33 2.27
CA ILE A 70 0.88 -16.02 1.91
C ILE A 70 0.69 -17.50 2.20
N ASN A 71 0.93 -18.32 1.18
CA ASN A 71 0.89 -19.77 1.31
C ASN A 71 2.25 -20.36 1.77
N LYS A 72 2.30 -21.68 1.98
CA LYS A 72 3.52 -22.41 2.39
C LYS A 72 4.68 -22.30 1.39
N GLU A 73 4.39 -22.01 0.12
CA GLU A 73 5.37 -21.86 -0.95
C GLU A 73 5.85 -20.40 -1.11
N ASN A 74 5.47 -19.53 -0.17
CA ASN A 74 5.72 -18.08 -0.21
C ASN A 74 5.05 -17.35 -1.40
N LEU A 75 4.02 -17.94 -1.99
CA LEU A 75 3.19 -17.22 -2.95
C LEU A 75 2.29 -16.23 -2.24
N ILE A 76 2.18 -15.06 -2.80
CA ILE A 76 1.42 -13.93 -2.27
C ILE A 76 0.19 -13.71 -3.14
N PHE A 77 -0.95 -13.51 -2.49
CA PHE A 77 -2.11 -12.83 -3.03
C PHE A 77 -2.39 -11.61 -2.17
N GLU A 78 -2.59 -10.46 -2.80
CA GLU A 78 -2.76 -9.20 -2.10
C GLU A 78 -3.87 -8.38 -2.72
N TYR A 79 -4.69 -7.74 -1.91
CA TYR A 79 -5.63 -6.70 -2.35
C TYR A 79 -5.57 -5.50 -1.42
N GLU A 80 -5.81 -4.32 -2.00
CA GLU A 80 -5.78 -3.04 -1.32
C GLU A 80 -6.94 -2.17 -1.81
N VAL A 81 -7.43 -1.31 -0.92
CA VAL A 81 -8.44 -0.30 -1.23
C VAL A 81 -8.15 0.93 -0.38
N GLY A 82 -8.43 2.09 -0.91
CA GLY A 82 -8.25 3.33 -0.16
C GLY A 82 -8.38 4.58 -1.00
N PHE A 83 -7.72 5.61 -0.52
CA PHE A 83 -7.77 6.93 -1.12
C PHE A 83 -6.46 7.25 -1.83
N ALA A 84 -6.56 7.92 -2.97
CA ALA A 84 -5.42 8.40 -3.72
C ALA A 84 -5.70 9.80 -4.28
N PHE A 85 -4.68 10.62 -4.36
CA PHE A 85 -4.75 11.88 -5.04
C PHE A 85 -3.99 11.78 -6.38
N PRO A 86 -4.60 12.21 -7.49
CA PRO A 86 -5.86 12.97 -7.63
C PRO A 86 -7.13 12.12 -7.84
N THR A 87 -7.07 10.80 -7.87
CA THR A 87 -8.18 9.92 -8.29
C THR A 87 -9.29 9.72 -7.25
N LEU A 88 -9.12 10.24 -6.02
CA LEU A 88 -9.97 10.12 -4.83
C LEU A 88 -10.02 8.68 -4.28
N VAL A 89 -10.55 7.72 -5.02
CA VAL A 89 -10.67 6.32 -4.60
C VAL A 89 -9.83 5.43 -5.51
N THR A 90 -9.17 4.46 -4.95
CA THR A 90 -8.34 3.50 -5.68
C THR A 90 -8.36 2.13 -5.02
N GLY A 91 -7.99 1.12 -5.77
CA GLY A 91 -7.76 -0.23 -5.27
C GLY A 91 -6.70 -0.92 -6.11
N LYS A 92 -6.08 -1.94 -5.54
CA LYS A 92 -5.09 -2.79 -6.21
C LYS A 92 -5.39 -4.24 -5.90
N ILE A 93 -5.09 -5.12 -6.85
CA ILE A 93 -5.10 -6.56 -6.65
C ILE A 93 -3.87 -7.15 -7.34
N GLY A 94 -3.17 -8.03 -6.66
CA GLY A 94 -1.93 -8.58 -7.19
C GLY A 94 -1.58 -9.95 -6.65
N VAL A 95 -0.64 -10.56 -7.36
CA VAL A 95 -0.04 -11.84 -7.00
C VAL A 95 1.49 -11.70 -7.01
N GLY A 96 2.16 -12.48 -6.19
CA GLY A 96 3.60 -12.33 -6.06
C GLY A 96 4.26 -13.45 -5.31
N LYS A 97 5.50 -13.20 -4.93
CA LYS A 97 6.31 -14.13 -4.16
C LYS A 97 7.16 -13.42 -3.12
N ARG A 98 7.33 -14.05 -1.96
CA ARG A 98 8.22 -13.60 -0.90
C ARG A 98 9.57 -14.31 -1.01
N PHE A 99 10.64 -13.52 -0.85
CA PHE A 99 12.04 -13.96 -0.80
C PHE A 99 12.67 -13.41 0.48
N ASN A 100 12.69 -14.19 1.54
CA ASN A 100 13.15 -13.74 2.87
C ASN A 100 12.43 -12.44 3.34
N ASN A 101 13.17 -11.33 3.38
CA ASN A 101 12.67 -10.02 3.83
C ASN A 101 12.11 -9.14 2.68
N THR A 102 12.16 -9.64 1.45
CA THR A 102 11.69 -8.93 0.26
C THR A 102 10.49 -9.65 -0.33
N SER A 103 9.49 -8.93 -0.77
CA SER A 103 8.43 -9.50 -1.61
C SER A 103 8.26 -8.71 -2.90
N VAL A 104 7.91 -9.42 -3.96
CA VAL A 104 7.63 -8.83 -5.27
C VAL A 104 6.22 -9.22 -5.66
N VAL A 105 5.42 -8.22 -6.00
CA VAL A 105 4.00 -8.38 -6.38
C VAL A 105 3.79 -7.68 -7.71
N ILE A 106 3.13 -8.38 -8.63
CA ILE A 106 2.62 -7.82 -9.88
C ILE A 106 1.10 -7.85 -9.83
N GLY A 107 0.47 -6.81 -10.35
CA GLY A 107 -0.98 -6.74 -10.27
C GLY A 107 -1.59 -5.65 -11.13
N VAL A 108 -2.87 -5.43 -10.90
CA VAL A 108 -3.65 -4.43 -11.61
C VAL A 108 -4.30 -3.46 -10.61
N ARG A 109 -4.39 -2.23 -11.03
CA ARG A 109 -5.20 -1.18 -10.43
C ARG A 109 -6.39 -0.96 -11.37
N PRO A 110 -7.63 -1.26 -10.96
CA PRO A 110 -8.80 -1.11 -11.85
C PRO A 110 -9.10 0.34 -12.22
N TRP A 111 -8.79 1.28 -11.30
CA TRP A 111 -9.06 2.70 -11.52
C TRP A 111 -7.98 3.61 -10.92
N PRO A 112 -7.31 4.47 -11.74
CA PRO A 112 -7.23 4.35 -13.21
C PRO A 112 -6.61 3.02 -13.62
N THR A 113 -7.00 2.48 -14.76
CA THR A 113 -6.52 1.16 -15.18
C THR A 113 -5.03 1.17 -15.46
N THR A 114 -4.27 0.53 -14.56
CA THR A 114 -2.82 0.36 -14.69
C THR A 114 -2.41 -1.03 -14.26
N VAL A 115 -1.30 -1.52 -14.80
CA VAL A 115 -0.55 -2.64 -14.23
C VAL A 115 0.54 -2.08 -13.34
N TYR A 116 0.84 -2.77 -12.24
CA TYR A 116 1.91 -2.36 -11.35
C TYR A 116 2.87 -3.51 -11.03
N LEU A 117 4.11 -3.15 -10.80
CA LEU A 117 5.11 -3.98 -10.17
C LEU A 117 5.52 -3.31 -8.85
N GLN A 118 5.36 -4.02 -7.75
CA GLN A 118 5.64 -3.52 -6.41
C GLN A 118 6.65 -4.42 -5.71
N THR A 119 7.63 -3.81 -5.08
CA THR A 119 8.59 -4.51 -4.23
C THR A 119 8.44 -3.96 -2.82
N SER A 120 8.38 -4.85 -1.83
CA SER A 120 8.40 -4.47 -0.43
C SER A 120 9.61 -5.05 0.29
N PHE A 121 10.23 -4.23 1.16
CA PHE A 121 11.41 -4.57 1.95
C PHE A 121 11.03 -4.48 3.42
N SER A 122 10.91 -5.64 4.10
CA SER A 122 10.56 -5.68 5.52
C SER A 122 11.73 -5.21 6.37
N THR A 123 11.56 -4.11 7.08
CA THR A 123 12.53 -3.60 8.06
C THR A 123 12.36 -4.30 9.40
N THR A 124 11.11 -4.57 9.77
CA THR A 124 10.72 -5.35 10.94
C THR A 124 9.54 -6.24 10.58
N LYS A 125 9.09 -7.09 11.51
CA LYS A 125 7.87 -7.91 11.29
C LYS A 125 6.62 -7.05 11.04
N GLU A 126 6.64 -5.81 11.49
CA GLU A 126 5.49 -4.91 11.46
C GLU A 126 5.57 -3.84 10.37
N LYS A 127 6.75 -3.62 9.80
CA LYS A 127 7.03 -2.44 8.98
C LYS A 127 7.82 -2.80 7.74
N SER A 128 7.40 -2.24 6.60
CA SER A 128 8.07 -2.45 5.30
C SER A 128 8.13 -1.16 4.50
N TRP A 129 9.23 -0.96 3.80
CA TRP A 129 9.33 0.01 2.72
C TRP A 129 8.76 -0.58 1.44
N ILE A 130 8.08 0.25 0.67
CA ILE A 130 7.48 -0.10 -0.61
C ILE A 130 8.11 0.75 -1.70
N ALA A 131 8.39 0.11 -2.84
CA ALA A 131 8.70 0.79 -4.08
C ALA A 131 7.85 0.17 -5.18
N SER A 132 7.17 0.99 -5.98
CA SER A 132 6.35 0.50 -7.09
C SER A 132 6.47 1.36 -8.33
N ILE A 133 6.34 0.70 -9.47
CA ILE A 133 6.16 1.32 -10.77
C ILE A 133 4.82 0.87 -11.34
N GLU A 134 4.10 1.80 -11.96
CA GLU A 134 2.79 1.54 -12.54
C GLU A 134 2.75 2.10 -13.96
N GLY A 135 2.03 1.46 -14.86
CA GLY A 135 1.85 1.93 -16.23
C GLY A 135 0.53 1.49 -16.82
N ASN A 136 0.05 2.24 -17.81
CA ASN A 136 -1.11 1.84 -18.57
C ASN A 136 -0.74 0.64 -19.48
N PRO A 137 -1.45 -0.50 -19.41
CA PRO A 137 -1.11 -1.68 -20.20
C PRO A 137 -1.39 -1.52 -21.70
N ILE A 138 -2.24 -0.56 -22.08
CA ILE A 138 -2.63 -0.32 -23.49
C ILE A 138 -1.71 0.72 -24.13
N ASP A 139 -1.31 1.72 -23.33
CA ASP A 139 -0.47 2.82 -23.78
C ASP A 139 0.58 3.14 -22.71
N PHE A 140 1.70 2.41 -22.76
CA PHE A 140 2.81 2.55 -21.80
C PHE A 140 3.43 3.96 -21.78
N GLY A 141 3.15 4.78 -22.77
CA GLY A 141 3.63 6.16 -22.84
C GLY A 141 2.71 7.18 -22.17
N SER A 142 1.43 6.86 -21.97
CA SER A 142 0.43 7.87 -21.60
C SER A 142 0.29 8.11 -20.09
N ILE A 143 0.46 7.09 -19.25
CA ILE A 143 0.39 7.19 -17.80
C ILE A 143 1.43 6.26 -17.20
N GLY A 144 2.41 6.83 -16.55
CA GLY A 144 3.36 6.10 -15.72
C GLY A 144 3.37 6.68 -14.30
N ASN A 145 3.63 5.85 -13.31
CA ASN A 145 3.71 6.27 -11.92
C ASN A 145 4.85 5.55 -11.22
N ILE A 146 5.66 6.31 -10.48
CA ILE A 146 6.71 5.77 -9.62
C ILE A 146 6.36 6.17 -8.20
N ASN A 147 6.22 5.19 -7.31
CA ASN A 147 5.84 5.42 -5.92
C ASN A 147 6.89 4.81 -4.97
N VAL A 148 7.06 5.52 -3.85
CA VAL A 148 7.74 5.02 -2.66
C VAL A 148 6.77 5.15 -1.50
N GLY A 149 6.66 4.12 -0.68
CA GLY A 149 5.71 4.07 0.40
C GLY A 149 6.23 3.37 1.64
N TYR A 150 5.40 3.40 2.63
CA TYR A 150 5.64 2.74 3.90
C TYR A 150 4.40 1.98 4.33
N ARG A 151 4.58 0.71 4.72
CA ARG A 151 3.52 -0.20 5.10
C ARG A 151 3.67 -0.58 6.57
N TRP A 152 2.54 -0.53 7.30
CA TRP A 152 2.40 -1.02 8.66
C TRP A 152 1.46 -2.21 8.67
N ASN A 153 1.92 -3.34 9.18
CA ASN A 153 1.06 -4.50 9.41
C ASN A 153 0.16 -4.23 10.62
N ILE A 154 -1.14 -4.39 10.44
CA ILE A 154 -2.16 -4.20 11.48
C ILE A 154 -2.46 -5.55 12.09
N THR A 155 -2.30 -5.63 13.41
CA THR A 155 -2.71 -6.80 14.15
C THR A 155 -4.03 -6.56 14.85
N LEU A 156 -5.01 -7.38 14.57
CA LEU A 156 -6.24 -7.46 15.35
C LEU A 156 -6.02 -8.46 16.50
N LYS A 157 -6.01 -8.01 17.76
CA LYS A 157 -6.05 -8.92 18.93
C LYS A 157 -7.36 -9.71 18.89
N LYS A 158 -7.29 -11.03 18.82
CA LYS A 158 -8.46 -11.85 19.13
C LYS A 158 -8.79 -11.63 20.63
N VAL A 159 -9.89 -10.97 20.90
CA VAL A 159 -10.47 -10.93 22.25
C VAL A 159 -11.03 -12.34 22.51
N LYS A 160 -10.35 -13.11 23.35
CA LYS A 160 -10.93 -14.33 23.92
C LYS A 160 -12.05 -13.87 24.87
N ILE A 161 -13.29 -14.00 24.44
CA ILE A 161 -14.44 -13.93 25.35
C ILE A 161 -14.49 -15.28 26.02
N GLU A 162 -13.95 -15.40 27.23
CA GLU A 162 -14.28 -16.52 28.13
C GLU A 162 -15.70 -16.25 28.61
N ILE A 163 -16.61 -17.05 28.11
CA ILE A 163 -17.98 -17.11 28.63
C ILE A 163 -17.90 -18.06 29.85
N GLU A 164 -17.98 -17.48 31.06
CA GLU A 164 -18.24 -18.22 32.30
C GLU A 164 -19.67 -18.74 32.31
#